data_91820ace91e3c74e8e51b26189efbe40
#
_entry.id   91820ace91e3c74e8e51b26189efbe40
#
_cell.length_a   1.000
_cell.length_b   1.000
_cell.length_c   1.000
_cell.angle_alpha   90.00
_cell.angle_beta   90.00
_cell.angle_gamma   90.00
#
_symmetry.space_group_name_H-M   'P 1'
#
loop_
_entity.id
_entity.type
_entity.pdbx_description
1 polymer ?
#
loop_
_entity_poly.entity_id
_entity_poly.type
_entity_poly.pdbx_seq_one_letter_code
_entity_poly.pdbx_strand_id
1 'polypeptide(L)'
;MKIILLLLFQSITCALVAQETLSVMTYNIRYDSPYDSLDRWDYRKKILTDQIRFYAPDVLGIQEGLLHQIKYIKNALKDYEYLGVGRDDGGKKGEYCALFYKKEILTPKQTGTFWLSKTPKFPSKDWDAALPRICTYAHFSTGKNEFWVFNTHFDHLGITARLASSELILNEMARINKQNHPAILMGDFNALEQEPPIQWITQQYLDSRYSTRHFFGGTSTFNGFNITPQENRRIDFIFHNEQLISTKTAIISQLIEQHYPSDHFPVISYFIFDEAKK
;
A
#
# COMPACT_ATOMS: atom_id res chain seq x y z
N MET A 1 20.00 -35.81 -63.26
CA MET A 1 18.81 -35.10 -62.67
C MET A 1 19.08 -35.01 -61.15
N LYS A 2 19.51 -33.83 -60.64
CA LYS A 2 19.79 -33.64 -59.23
C LYS A 2 18.57 -32.96 -58.61
N ILE A 3 17.90 -33.67 -57.68
CA ILE A 3 16.76 -33.13 -56.90
C ILE A 3 17.35 -32.33 -55.74
N ILE A 4 17.13 -31.02 -55.75
CA ILE A 4 17.47 -30.12 -54.61
C ILE A 4 16.26 -30.13 -53.69
N LEU A 5 16.43 -30.71 -52.48
CA LEU A 5 15.45 -30.70 -51.40
C LEU A 5 15.57 -29.36 -50.67
N LEU A 6 14.61 -28.46 -50.85
CA LEU A 6 14.52 -27.21 -50.10
C LEU A 6 13.85 -27.50 -48.74
N LEU A 7 14.63 -27.52 -47.68
CA LEU A 7 14.15 -27.55 -46.29
C LEU A 7 13.69 -26.14 -45.90
N LEU A 8 12.38 -25.92 -45.83
CA LEU A 8 11.79 -24.72 -45.23
C LEU A 8 11.94 -24.82 -43.69
N PHE A 9 12.83 -24.06 -43.13
CA PHE A 9 12.88 -23.82 -41.69
C PHE A 9 11.78 -22.81 -41.33
N GLN A 10 10.66 -23.28 -40.77
CA GLN A 10 9.68 -22.41 -40.11
C GLN A 10 10.26 -22.02 -38.73
N SER A 11 10.78 -20.82 -38.61
CA SER A 11 11.13 -20.22 -37.32
C SER A 11 9.86 -19.87 -36.57
N ILE A 12 9.51 -20.67 -35.55
CA ILE A 12 8.48 -20.34 -34.59
C ILE A 12 9.06 -19.22 -33.69
N THR A 13 8.72 -17.98 -34.02
CA THR A 13 8.96 -16.86 -33.11
C THR A 13 8.00 -16.96 -31.94
N CYS A 14 8.43 -17.57 -30.85
CA CYS A 14 7.73 -17.48 -29.56
C CYS A 14 7.84 -16.03 -29.07
N ALA A 15 6.80 -15.23 -29.30
CA ALA A 15 6.71 -13.91 -28.69
C ALA A 15 6.59 -14.12 -27.17
N LEU A 16 7.65 -13.90 -26.43
CA LEU A 16 7.60 -13.78 -24.98
C LEU A 16 6.74 -12.55 -24.66
N VAL A 17 5.46 -12.79 -24.36
CA VAL A 17 4.62 -11.74 -23.78
C VAL A 17 5.17 -11.48 -22.39
N ALA A 18 5.80 -10.33 -22.20
CA ALA A 18 6.24 -9.90 -20.87
C ALA A 18 5.01 -9.87 -19.95
N GLN A 19 5.07 -10.63 -18.87
CA GLN A 19 4.01 -10.66 -17.87
C GLN A 19 3.92 -9.29 -17.19
N GLU A 20 2.71 -8.72 -17.15
CA GLU A 20 2.47 -7.42 -16.55
C GLU A 20 2.77 -7.46 -15.06
N THR A 21 3.61 -6.53 -14.60
CA THR A 21 4.03 -6.42 -13.20
C THR A 21 3.34 -5.20 -12.57
N LEU A 22 2.76 -5.38 -11.39
CA LEU A 22 2.18 -4.31 -10.58
C LEU A 22 3.05 -4.09 -9.35
N SER A 23 3.53 -2.87 -9.16
CA SER A 23 4.28 -2.47 -7.97
C SER A 23 3.43 -1.63 -7.01
N VAL A 24 3.40 -2.04 -5.74
CA VAL A 24 2.57 -1.40 -4.71
C VAL A 24 3.43 -1.09 -3.49
N MET A 25 3.32 0.12 -2.96
CA MET A 25 4.05 0.56 -1.77
C MET A 25 3.08 1.09 -0.72
N THR A 26 3.29 0.72 0.54
CA THR A 26 2.66 1.39 1.69
C THR A 26 3.71 2.20 2.44
N TYR A 27 3.36 3.41 2.85
CA TYR A 27 4.26 4.32 3.53
C TYR A 27 3.53 5.25 4.50
N ASN A 28 3.65 5.00 5.80
CA ASN A 28 3.33 6.01 6.79
C ASN A 28 4.40 7.10 6.71
N ILE A 29 4.00 8.32 6.32
CA ILE A 29 4.92 9.42 6.05
C ILE A 29 5.17 10.31 7.25
N ARG A 30 4.61 9.99 8.40
CA ARG A 30 4.58 10.83 9.59
C ARG A 30 3.94 12.18 9.32
N TYR A 31 2.90 12.54 10.04
CA TYR A 31 2.28 13.86 9.92
C TYR A 31 3.28 14.97 10.29
N ASP A 32 3.00 16.19 9.85
CA ASP A 32 3.84 17.36 10.17
C ASP A 32 3.64 17.78 11.61
N SER A 33 4.43 17.17 12.50
CA SER A 33 4.44 17.46 13.92
C SER A 33 5.45 18.54 14.26
N PRO A 34 5.06 19.60 15.01
CA PRO A 34 5.99 20.62 15.47
C PRO A 34 7.01 20.10 16.50
N TYR A 35 6.75 18.90 17.06
CA TYR A 35 7.60 18.28 18.11
C TYR A 35 8.69 17.37 17.54
N ASP A 36 8.73 17.12 16.24
CA ASP A 36 9.68 16.20 15.62
C ASP A 36 11.10 16.80 15.44
N SER A 37 11.36 18.00 15.97
CA SER A 37 12.69 18.63 16.01
C SER A 37 13.39 18.65 14.65
N LEU A 38 14.52 17.93 14.50
CA LEU A 38 15.29 17.82 13.27
C LEU A 38 14.61 16.91 12.22
N ASP A 39 13.64 16.10 12.63
CA ASP A 39 12.87 15.20 11.76
C ASP A 39 11.52 15.81 11.31
N ARG A 40 11.34 17.14 11.46
CA ARG A 40 10.16 17.86 10.98
C ARG A 40 10.00 17.70 9.48
N TRP A 41 8.74 17.75 9.02
CA TRP A 41 8.35 17.61 7.63
C TRP A 41 9.21 18.44 6.67
N ASP A 42 9.48 19.69 7.00
CA ASP A 42 10.24 20.58 6.13
C ASP A 42 11.67 20.10 5.83
N TYR A 43 12.30 19.34 6.72
CA TYR A 43 13.64 18.80 6.51
C TYR A 43 13.64 17.48 5.74
N ARG A 44 12.59 16.65 5.87
CA ARG A 44 12.53 15.30 5.30
C ARG A 44 11.68 15.18 4.02
N LYS A 45 10.81 16.16 3.72
CA LYS A 45 9.87 16.10 2.56
C LYS A 45 10.55 15.86 1.22
N LYS A 46 11.74 16.43 1.00
CA LYS A 46 12.49 16.24 -0.24
C LYS A 46 13.05 14.83 -0.34
N ILE A 47 13.69 14.35 0.72
CA ILE A 47 14.29 13.00 0.78
C ILE A 47 13.17 11.94 0.62
N LEU A 48 12.03 12.13 1.27
CA LEU A 48 10.87 11.25 1.16
C LEU A 48 10.34 11.18 -0.29
N THR A 49 10.18 12.32 -0.94
CA THR A 49 9.69 12.33 -2.33
C THR A 49 10.72 11.81 -3.32
N ASP A 50 12.02 12.00 -3.07
CA ASP A 50 13.10 11.42 -3.87
C ASP A 50 13.14 9.89 -3.74
N GLN A 51 12.93 9.36 -2.52
CA GLN A 51 12.80 7.93 -2.27
C GLN A 51 11.61 7.34 -3.03
N ILE A 52 10.42 7.96 -2.93
CA ILE A 52 9.24 7.52 -3.68
C ILE A 52 9.51 7.56 -5.20
N ARG A 53 10.14 8.61 -5.70
CA ARG A 53 10.48 8.74 -7.13
C ARG A 53 11.46 7.67 -7.59
N PHE A 54 12.44 7.29 -6.75
CA PHE A 54 13.41 6.27 -7.08
C PHE A 54 12.77 4.89 -7.22
N TYR A 55 11.91 4.49 -6.28
CA TYR A 55 11.21 3.20 -6.33
C TYR A 55 10.03 3.20 -7.29
N ALA A 56 9.47 4.36 -7.57
CA ALA A 56 8.42 4.62 -8.55
C ALA A 56 7.28 3.56 -8.54
N PRO A 57 6.63 3.29 -7.39
CA PRO A 57 5.55 2.30 -7.33
C PRO A 57 4.38 2.71 -8.23
N ASP A 58 3.65 1.74 -8.78
CA ASP A 58 2.46 2.02 -9.59
C ASP A 58 1.31 2.53 -8.73
N VAL A 59 1.18 1.98 -7.50
CA VAL A 59 0.29 2.47 -6.45
C VAL A 59 1.07 2.70 -5.16
N LEU A 60 0.83 3.86 -4.53
CA LEU A 60 1.42 4.22 -3.24
C LEU A 60 0.30 4.56 -2.26
N GLY A 61 0.18 3.78 -1.18
CA GLY A 61 -0.66 4.10 -0.02
C GLY A 61 0.11 4.91 1.01
N ILE A 62 -0.42 6.08 1.33
CA ILE A 62 0.16 6.97 2.34
C ILE A 62 -0.74 6.97 3.58
N GLN A 63 -0.13 6.97 4.76
CA GLN A 63 -0.79 7.19 6.05
C GLN A 63 -0.22 8.45 6.72
N GLU A 64 -0.98 9.04 7.63
CA GLU A 64 -0.68 10.28 8.38
C GLU A 64 -0.54 11.57 7.55
N GLY A 65 -0.74 11.52 6.25
CA GLY A 65 -0.56 12.70 5.41
C GLY A 65 -1.58 13.80 5.70
N LEU A 66 -1.15 14.97 6.17
CA LEU A 66 -1.98 16.17 6.22
C LEU A 66 -2.12 16.77 4.81
N LEU A 67 -3.19 17.52 4.57
CA LEU A 67 -3.49 18.06 3.23
C LEU A 67 -2.32 18.78 2.57
N HIS A 68 -1.53 19.55 3.31
CA HIS A 68 -0.38 20.27 2.75
C HIS A 68 0.75 19.32 2.37
N GLN A 69 0.96 18.21 3.13
CA GLN A 69 1.92 17.15 2.79
C GLN A 69 1.47 16.40 1.53
N ILE A 70 0.18 16.01 1.45
CA ILE A 70 -0.40 15.38 0.26
C ILE A 70 -0.21 16.26 -0.98
N LYS A 71 -0.49 17.58 -0.88
CA LYS A 71 -0.28 18.53 -1.98
C LYS A 71 1.19 18.67 -2.37
N TYR A 72 2.10 18.67 -1.40
CA TYR A 72 3.54 18.72 -1.68
C TYR A 72 3.99 17.49 -2.47
N ILE A 73 3.60 16.28 -2.02
CA ILE A 73 3.92 15.02 -2.70
C ILE A 73 3.34 15.01 -4.11
N LYS A 74 2.06 15.40 -4.29
CA LYS A 74 1.43 15.51 -5.61
C LYS A 74 2.19 16.47 -6.55
N ASN A 75 2.66 17.59 -6.02
CA ASN A 75 3.42 18.56 -6.80
C ASN A 75 4.83 18.07 -7.15
N ALA A 76 5.45 17.27 -6.28
CA ALA A 76 6.76 16.66 -6.52
C ALA A 76 6.69 15.48 -7.49
N LEU A 77 5.58 14.71 -7.47
CA LEU A 77 5.38 13.50 -8.28
C LEU A 77 4.36 13.78 -9.40
N LYS A 78 4.81 14.39 -10.51
CA LYS A 78 3.94 14.86 -11.60
C LYS A 78 3.19 13.75 -12.33
N ASP A 79 3.75 12.53 -12.35
CA ASP A 79 3.17 11.36 -13.01
C ASP A 79 2.06 10.69 -12.20
N TYR A 80 1.85 11.15 -10.95
CA TYR A 80 0.85 10.60 -10.04
C TYR A 80 -0.37 11.51 -9.91
N GLU A 81 -1.53 10.89 -9.74
CA GLU A 81 -2.73 11.48 -9.14
C GLU A 81 -2.97 10.83 -7.76
N TYR A 82 -3.87 11.41 -6.95
CA TYR A 82 -4.22 10.83 -5.67
C TYR A 82 -5.73 10.81 -5.41
N LEU A 83 -6.13 9.89 -4.56
CA LEU A 83 -7.48 9.67 -4.06
C LEU A 83 -7.45 9.69 -2.53
N GLY A 84 -8.57 10.05 -1.93
CA GLY A 84 -8.74 10.05 -0.47
C GLY A 84 -9.24 11.38 0.07
N VAL A 85 -9.65 11.35 1.33
CA VAL A 85 -10.21 12.47 2.07
C VAL A 85 -9.59 12.55 3.46
N GLY A 86 -9.71 13.69 4.12
CA GLY A 86 -9.32 13.85 5.52
C GLY A 86 -10.29 13.12 6.45
N ARG A 87 -9.75 12.40 7.43
CA ARG A 87 -10.52 11.51 8.31
C ARG A 87 -11.51 12.22 9.23
N ASP A 88 -11.31 13.52 9.52
CA ASP A 88 -12.12 14.24 10.52
C ASP A 88 -13.45 14.74 9.96
N ASP A 89 -13.51 15.07 8.66
CA ASP A 89 -14.70 15.66 8.06
C ASP A 89 -15.14 15.02 6.72
N GLY A 90 -14.40 14.01 6.24
CA GLY A 90 -14.64 13.43 4.93
C GLY A 90 -14.31 14.38 3.78
N GLY A 91 -13.55 15.43 4.05
CA GLY A 91 -13.13 16.47 3.12
C GLY A 91 -11.63 16.75 3.22
N LYS A 92 -11.28 17.82 3.92
CA LYS A 92 -9.90 18.33 3.96
C LYS A 92 -9.24 18.30 5.33
N LYS A 93 -9.97 17.98 6.39
CA LYS A 93 -9.47 18.02 7.76
C LYS A 93 -8.99 16.65 8.25
N GLY A 94 -7.93 16.68 9.07
CA GLY A 94 -7.32 15.48 9.61
C GLY A 94 -6.35 14.79 8.64
N GLU A 95 -5.84 13.67 9.06
CA GLU A 95 -4.91 12.86 8.29
C GLU A 95 -5.62 12.06 7.20
N TYR A 96 -4.92 11.84 6.10
CA TYR A 96 -5.36 11.05 4.97
C TYR A 96 -4.76 9.63 5.03
N CYS A 97 -5.53 8.66 4.60
CA CYS A 97 -5.04 7.40 4.06
C CYS A 97 -5.09 7.50 2.52
N ALA A 98 -4.20 8.29 1.93
CA ALA A 98 -4.25 8.60 0.51
C ALA A 98 -3.74 7.44 -0.35
N LEU A 99 -4.34 7.25 -1.54
CA LEU A 99 -3.86 6.39 -2.59
C LEU A 99 -3.32 7.24 -3.74
N PHE A 100 -2.00 7.27 -3.93
CA PHE A 100 -1.36 7.81 -5.11
C PHE A 100 -1.21 6.71 -6.17
N TYR A 101 -1.39 7.05 -7.44
CA TYR A 101 -1.28 6.11 -8.55
C TYR A 101 -0.70 6.77 -9.79
N LYS A 102 0.03 6.01 -10.60
CA LYS A 102 0.55 6.48 -11.89
C LYS A 102 -0.60 6.62 -12.89
N LYS A 103 -0.95 7.84 -13.24
CA LYS A 103 -2.11 8.19 -14.10
C LYS A 103 -2.01 7.70 -15.54
N GLU A 104 -0.79 7.47 -16.06
CA GLU A 104 -0.58 7.02 -17.44
C GLU A 104 -0.86 5.53 -17.65
N ILE A 105 -0.78 4.74 -16.56
CA ILE A 105 -0.94 3.27 -16.63
C ILE A 105 -2.16 2.77 -15.86
N LEU A 106 -2.70 3.55 -14.94
CA LEU A 106 -3.82 3.16 -14.09
C LEU A 106 -5.01 4.09 -14.25
N THR A 107 -6.17 3.52 -14.50
CA THR A 107 -7.45 4.23 -14.56
C THR A 107 -8.32 3.80 -13.37
N PRO A 108 -8.68 4.72 -12.44
CA PRO A 108 -9.62 4.41 -11.37
C PRO A 108 -11.05 4.27 -11.93
N LYS A 109 -11.69 3.13 -11.69
CA LYS A 109 -13.06 2.81 -12.11
C LYS A 109 -14.07 3.13 -11.01
N GLN A 110 -13.72 2.82 -9.77
CA GLN A 110 -14.52 3.07 -8.59
C GLN A 110 -13.60 3.45 -7.43
N THR A 111 -14.00 4.43 -6.63
CA THR A 111 -13.21 4.91 -5.49
C THR A 111 -14.12 5.24 -4.32
N GLY A 112 -13.55 5.24 -3.12
CA GLY A 112 -14.27 5.66 -1.93
C GLY A 112 -13.40 5.64 -0.68
N THR A 113 -14.00 6.12 0.40
CA THR A 113 -13.42 6.07 1.75
C THR A 113 -14.52 5.70 2.73
N PHE A 114 -14.22 4.84 3.68
CA PHE A 114 -15.11 4.51 4.78
C PHE A 114 -14.37 4.60 6.12
N TRP A 115 -15.14 4.87 7.18
CA TRP A 115 -14.61 4.98 8.54
C TRP A 115 -14.60 3.64 9.25
N LEU A 116 -13.57 3.41 10.03
CA LEU A 116 -13.42 2.21 10.85
C LEU A 116 -14.22 2.39 12.15
N SER A 117 -15.54 2.26 12.01
CA SER A 117 -16.52 2.43 13.07
C SER A 117 -17.82 1.68 12.72
N LYS A 118 -18.77 1.63 13.63
CA LYS A 118 -20.12 1.08 13.38
C LYS A 118 -20.93 1.88 12.38
N THR A 119 -20.48 3.10 12.04
CA THR A 119 -21.11 3.97 11.03
C THR A 119 -20.13 4.31 9.91
N PRO A 120 -19.71 3.33 9.08
CA PRO A 120 -18.59 3.49 8.14
C PRO A 120 -18.83 4.51 7.03
N LYS A 121 -20.07 4.96 6.82
CA LYS A 121 -20.41 5.93 5.75
C LYS A 121 -20.17 7.39 6.14
N PHE A 122 -19.90 7.67 7.41
CA PHE A 122 -19.79 9.03 7.93
C PHE A 122 -18.56 9.18 8.81
N PRO A 123 -17.98 10.41 8.90
CA PRO A 123 -16.91 10.71 9.85
C PRO A 123 -17.31 10.30 11.27
N SER A 124 -16.65 9.31 11.82
CA SER A 124 -17.02 8.71 13.08
C SER A 124 -15.84 7.96 13.72
N LYS A 125 -16.00 7.69 15.02
CA LYS A 125 -15.08 6.94 15.85
C LYS A 125 -15.87 6.01 16.76
N ASP A 126 -15.42 4.78 16.94
CA ASP A 126 -16.13 3.78 17.73
C ASP A 126 -15.15 2.90 18.52
N TRP A 127 -15.72 1.96 19.27
CA TRP A 127 -15.03 1.08 20.20
C TRP A 127 -14.14 1.90 21.16
N ASP A 128 -12.91 1.47 21.37
CA ASP A 128 -11.91 2.15 22.19
C ASP A 128 -10.89 2.97 21.36
N ALA A 129 -11.22 3.29 20.09
CA ALA A 129 -10.34 4.09 19.25
C ALA A 129 -10.07 5.47 19.84
N ALA A 130 -8.81 5.90 19.85
CA ALA A 130 -8.42 7.25 20.28
C ALA A 130 -8.83 8.29 19.24
N LEU A 131 -8.73 7.95 17.95
CA LEU A 131 -8.95 8.86 16.82
C LEU A 131 -9.85 8.22 15.75
N PRO A 132 -10.55 9.02 14.93
CA PRO A 132 -11.21 8.48 13.73
C PRO A 132 -10.17 7.82 12.82
N ARG A 133 -10.50 6.64 12.28
CA ARG A 133 -9.66 5.90 11.34
C ARG A 133 -10.44 5.59 10.09
N ILE A 134 -9.76 5.53 8.97
CA ILE A 134 -10.37 5.37 7.65
C ILE A 134 -9.65 4.32 6.82
N CYS A 135 -10.37 3.77 5.86
CA CYS A 135 -9.82 3.01 4.75
C CYS A 135 -10.24 3.66 3.43
N THR A 136 -9.27 4.07 2.62
CA THR A 136 -9.50 4.56 1.26
C THR A 136 -9.27 3.43 0.28
N TYR A 137 -10.16 3.28 -0.70
CA TYR A 137 -10.08 2.21 -1.69
C TYR A 137 -10.25 2.72 -3.11
N ALA A 138 -9.69 1.96 -4.03
CA ALA A 138 -9.87 2.17 -5.47
C ALA A 138 -9.91 0.84 -6.22
N HIS A 139 -10.78 0.76 -7.22
CA HIS A 139 -10.77 -0.23 -8.28
C HIS A 139 -10.01 0.34 -9.45
N PHE A 140 -8.88 -0.24 -9.79
CA PHE A 140 -8.04 0.19 -10.91
C PHE A 140 -8.15 -0.76 -12.10
N SER A 141 -7.95 -0.20 -13.30
CA SER A 141 -7.72 -0.93 -14.53
C SER A 141 -6.36 -0.54 -15.12
N THR A 142 -5.59 -1.52 -15.57
CA THR A 142 -4.38 -1.33 -16.40
C THR A 142 -4.71 -1.39 -17.90
N GLY A 143 -5.97 -1.56 -18.28
CA GLY A 143 -6.44 -1.88 -19.62
C GLY A 143 -6.54 -3.38 -19.88
N LYS A 144 -5.69 -4.21 -19.28
CA LYS A 144 -5.72 -5.68 -19.37
C LYS A 144 -6.28 -6.34 -18.13
N ASN A 145 -5.91 -5.82 -16.96
CA ASN A 145 -6.26 -6.36 -15.67
C ASN A 145 -7.02 -5.32 -14.84
N GLU A 146 -7.90 -5.81 -13.98
CA GLU A 146 -8.60 -5.00 -13.00
C GLU A 146 -8.28 -5.52 -11.60
N PHE A 147 -8.11 -4.61 -10.63
CA PHE A 147 -7.74 -4.98 -9.26
C PHE A 147 -8.17 -3.90 -8.27
N TRP A 148 -8.35 -4.30 -7.03
CA TRP A 148 -8.68 -3.43 -5.92
C TRP A 148 -7.47 -3.16 -5.04
N VAL A 149 -7.38 -1.92 -4.55
CA VAL A 149 -6.43 -1.53 -3.50
C VAL A 149 -7.18 -0.84 -2.38
N PHE A 150 -6.89 -1.27 -1.15
CA PHE A 150 -7.42 -0.71 0.09
C PHE A 150 -6.24 -0.24 0.93
N ASN A 151 -6.26 1.03 1.37
CA ASN A 151 -5.21 1.65 2.16
C ASN A 151 -5.79 2.16 3.48
N THR A 152 -5.20 1.75 4.61
CA THR A 152 -5.73 2.04 5.94
C THR A 152 -4.66 2.45 6.94
N HIS A 153 -5.10 3.05 8.06
CA HIS A 153 -4.29 3.30 9.23
C HIS A 153 -5.12 2.99 10.48
N PHE A 154 -4.76 1.94 11.22
CA PHE A 154 -5.47 1.50 12.41
C PHE A 154 -5.19 2.39 13.62
N ASP A 155 -6.01 2.26 14.65
CA ASP A 155 -5.82 3.05 15.87
C ASP A 155 -4.60 2.58 16.66
N HIS A 156 -3.82 3.54 17.16
CA HIS A 156 -2.57 3.27 17.86
C HIS A 156 -2.74 2.87 19.34
N LEU A 157 -3.92 3.14 19.94
CA LEU A 157 -4.23 2.81 21.34
C LEU A 157 -5.28 1.71 21.45
N GLY A 158 -6.37 1.81 20.71
CA GLY A 158 -7.55 0.97 20.86
C GLY A 158 -7.33 -0.47 20.42
N ILE A 159 -7.18 -1.41 21.34
CA ILE A 159 -6.99 -2.84 21.06
C ILE A 159 -8.25 -3.43 20.42
N THR A 160 -9.42 -3.16 21.00
CA THR A 160 -10.71 -3.59 20.47
C THR A 160 -10.98 -2.97 19.11
N ALA A 161 -10.64 -1.68 18.94
CA ALA A 161 -10.81 -0.96 17.69
C ALA A 161 -9.97 -1.58 16.57
N ARG A 162 -8.73 -2.01 16.82
CA ARG A 162 -7.89 -2.66 15.81
C ARG A 162 -8.48 -3.98 15.33
N LEU A 163 -8.93 -4.85 16.25
CA LEU A 163 -9.55 -6.12 15.87
C LEU A 163 -10.86 -5.89 15.10
N ALA A 164 -11.75 -5.05 15.63
CA ALA A 164 -13.02 -4.74 14.97
C ALA A 164 -12.81 -4.04 13.61
N SER A 165 -11.73 -3.26 13.45
CA SER A 165 -11.36 -2.65 12.17
C SER A 165 -10.94 -3.69 11.14
N SER A 166 -10.20 -4.74 11.55
CA SER A 166 -9.81 -5.82 10.63
C SER A 166 -11.04 -6.60 10.14
N GLU A 167 -11.98 -6.92 11.03
CA GLU A 167 -13.25 -7.57 10.67
C GLU A 167 -14.09 -6.69 9.72
N LEU A 168 -14.23 -5.41 10.04
CA LEU A 168 -14.98 -4.45 9.23
C LEU A 168 -14.37 -4.31 7.82
N ILE A 169 -13.04 -4.16 7.72
CA ILE A 169 -12.37 -4.01 6.41
C ILE A 169 -12.61 -5.24 5.56
N LEU A 170 -12.43 -6.45 6.07
CA LEU A 170 -12.65 -7.67 5.29
C LEU A 170 -14.11 -7.79 4.82
N ASN A 171 -15.08 -7.44 5.66
CA ASN A 171 -16.49 -7.42 5.28
C ASN A 171 -16.78 -6.36 4.20
N GLU A 172 -16.22 -5.15 4.31
CA GLU A 172 -16.36 -4.10 3.30
C GLU A 172 -15.65 -4.49 1.99
N MET A 173 -14.47 -5.10 2.05
CA MET A 173 -13.76 -5.62 0.87
C MET A 173 -14.63 -6.64 0.14
N ALA A 174 -15.20 -7.62 0.84
CA ALA A 174 -16.09 -8.62 0.24
C ALA A 174 -17.36 -7.99 -0.33
N ARG A 175 -17.95 -6.99 0.34
CA ARG A 175 -19.13 -6.27 -0.13
C ARG A 175 -18.87 -5.45 -1.38
N ILE A 176 -17.68 -4.83 -1.48
CA ILE A 176 -17.27 -3.94 -2.58
C ILE A 176 -16.78 -4.77 -3.77
N ASN A 177 -15.92 -5.75 -3.54
CA ASN A 177 -15.33 -6.62 -4.57
C ASN A 177 -16.20 -7.87 -4.85
N LYS A 178 -17.44 -7.66 -5.25
CA LYS A 178 -18.39 -8.75 -5.53
C LYS A 178 -17.96 -9.70 -6.65
N GLN A 179 -17.16 -9.22 -7.57
CA GLN A 179 -16.66 -10.00 -8.71
C GLN A 179 -15.38 -10.79 -8.36
N ASN A 180 -14.93 -10.68 -7.12
CA ASN A 180 -13.72 -11.33 -6.64
C ASN A 180 -12.49 -11.04 -7.51
N HIS A 181 -12.30 -9.80 -7.95
CA HIS A 181 -11.07 -9.37 -8.62
C HIS A 181 -9.85 -9.47 -7.70
N PRO A 182 -8.63 -9.50 -8.27
CA PRO A 182 -7.41 -9.32 -7.50
C PRO A 182 -7.50 -8.16 -6.53
N ALA A 183 -7.08 -8.37 -5.28
CA ALA A 183 -7.25 -7.37 -4.22
C ALA A 183 -6.02 -7.27 -3.33
N ILE A 184 -5.66 -6.04 -2.98
CA ILE A 184 -4.55 -5.69 -2.10
C ILE A 184 -5.11 -4.87 -0.94
N LEU A 185 -4.77 -5.26 0.29
CA LEU A 185 -4.98 -4.48 1.51
C LEU A 185 -3.61 -4.08 2.06
N MET A 186 -3.39 -2.79 2.24
CA MET A 186 -2.12 -2.27 2.75
C MET A 186 -2.32 -1.15 3.75
N GLY A 187 -1.30 -0.84 4.52
CA GLY A 187 -1.33 0.27 5.46
C GLY A 187 -0.46 0.07 6.69
N ASP A 188 -0.63 1.00 7.63
CA ASP A 188 -0.16 0.91 9.00
C ASP A 188 -1.29 0.34 9.88
N PHE A 189 -1.09 -0.88 10.37
CA PHE A 189 -2.09 -1.58 11.18
C PHE A 189 -1.91 -1.36 12.68
N ASN A 190 -0.84 -0.66 13.10
CA ASN A 190 -0.54 -0.46 14.51
C ASN A 190 -0.63 -1.74 15.36
N ALA A 191 -0.39 -2.87 14.75
CA ALA A 191 -0.45 -4.21 15.33
C ALA A 191 0.70 -5.07 14.81
N LEU A 192 1.27 -5.88 15.69
CA LEU A 192 2.31 -6.84 15.32
C LEU A 192 1.70 -8.06 14.63
N GLU A 193 2.52 -8.80 13.88
CA GLU A 193 2.04 -9.95 13.07
C GLU A 193 1.36 -11.06 13.89
N GLN A 194 1.74 -11.23 15.16
CA GLN A 194 1.15 -12.21 16.06
C GLN A 194 -0.11 -11.71 16.78
N GLU A 195 -0.46 -10.43 16.64
CA GLU A 195 -1.65 -9.86 17.29
C GLU A 195 -2.94 -10.20 16.54
N PRO A 196 -4.07 -10.29 17.26
CA PRO A 196 -5.34 -10.74 16.68
C PRO A 196 -5.78 -10.02 15.41
N PRO A 197 -5.61 -8.69 15.24
CA PRO A 197 -6.01 -8.00 14.00
C PRO A 197 -5.31 -8.55 12.75
N ILE A 198 -4.00 -8.83 12.85
CA ILE A 198 -3.21 -9.34 11.73
C ILE A 198 -3.53 -10.82 11.49
N GLN A 199 -3.64 -11.60 12.56
CA GLN A 199 -4.02 -13.01 12.48
C GLN A 199 -5.41 -13.21 11.84
N TRP A 200 -6.34 -12.28 12.07
CA TRP A 200 -7.66 -12.29 11.43
C TRP A 200 -7.57 -12.06 9.91
N ILE A 201 -6.76 -11.09 9.49
CA ILE A 201 -6.56 -10.78 8.07
C ILE A 201 -5.88 -11.97 7.35
N THR A 202 -4.88 -12.60 7.97
CA THR A 202 -4.12 -13.69 7.35
C THR A 202 -4.91 -15.01 7.19
N GLN A 203 -6.11 -15.10 7.75
CA GLN A 203 -7.03 -16.21 7.45
C GLN A 203 -7.59 -16.17 6.02
N GLN A 204 -7.62 -15.00 5.39
CA GLN A 204 -8.24 -14.79 4.08
C GLN A 204 -7.28 -14.17 3.05
N TYR A 205 -6.25 -13.46 3.49
CA TYR A 205 -5.28 -12.76 2.64
C TYR A 205 -3.86 -13.20 2.98
N LEU A 206 -3.04 -13.30 1.96
CA LEU A 206 -1.63 -13.65 2.09
C LEU A 206 -0.81 -12.42 2.43
N ASP A 207 0.05 -12.50 3.43
CA ASP A 207 1.05 -11.48 3.72
C ASP A 207 2.17 -11.54 2.66
N SER A 208 2.40 -10.42 1.96
CA SER A 208 3.37 -10.34 0.88
C SER A 208 4.80 -10.66 1.32
N ARG A 209 5.15 -10.47 2.61
CA ARG A 209 6.45 -10.84 3.15
C ARG A 209 6.71 -12.34 3.07
N TYR A 210 5.68 -13.16 3.36
CA TYR A 210 5.81 -14.63 3.44
C TYR A 210 5.39 -15.33 2.15
N SER A 211 4.54 -14.72 1.35
CA SER A 211 4.09 -15.27 0.06
C SER A 211 5.03 -14.96 -1.10
N THR A 212 5.96 -14.00 -0.92
CA THR A 212 6.87 -13.56 -1.99
C THR A 212 7.96 -14.59 -2.31
N ARG A 213 8.39 -14.63 -3.57
CA ARG A 213 9.56 -15.44 -3.98
C ARG A 213 10.87 -14.89 -3.44
N HIS A 214 10.98 -13.57 -3.33
CA HIS A 214 12.18 -12.87 -2.89
C HIS A 214 11.82 -11.78 -1.90
N PHE A 215 12.34 -11.89 -0.68
CA PHE A 215 12.22 -10.86 0.35
C PHE A 215 13.56 -10.20 0.64
N PHE A 216 13.55 -8.88 0.83
CA PHE A 216 14.71 -8.11 1.29
C PHE A 216 14.29 -7.08 2.34
N GLY A 217 15.05 -6.98 3.44
CA GLY A 217 14.83 -5.98 4.49
C GLY A 217 14.88 -6.57 5.90
N GLY A 218 14.70 -5.69 6.87
CA GLY A 218 14.73 -6.03 8.31
C GLY A 218 13.43 -6.65 8.82
N THR A 219 13.33 -6.69 10.15
CA THR A 219 12.17 -7.25 10.88
C THR A 219 11.21 -6.17 11.38
N SER A 220 11.54 -4.89 11.19
CA SER A 220 10.74 -3.75 11.65
C SER A 220 10.36 -2.87 10.48
N THR A 221 9.17 -2.25 10.58
CA THR A 221 8.74 -1.16 9.70
C THR A 221 8.66 0.17 10.44
N PHE A 222 8.65 0.17 11.76
CA PHE A 222 8.70 1.38 12.59
C PHE A 222 10.12 1.60 13.15
N ASN A 223 10.66 2.80 12.98
CA ASN A 223 11.98 3.20 13.47
C ASN A 223 11.93 4.31 14.53
N GLY A 224 10.84 5.12 14.59
CA GLY A 224 10.68 6.22 15.52
C GLY A 224 11.79 7.28 15.40
N PHE A 225 12.33 7.48 14.19
CA PHE A 225 13.51 8.32 13.90
C PHE A 225 14.80 7.89 14.61
N ASN A 226 14.85 6.69 15.19
CA ASN A 226 16.06 6.18 15.83
C ASN A 226 16.97 5.51 14.78
N ILE A 227 18.24 5.86 14.76
CA ILE A 227 19.25 5.25 13.85
C ILE A 227 19.53 3.79 14.21
N THR A 228 19.21 3.37 15.42
CA THR A 228 19.18 1.98 15.88
C THR A 228 17.76 1.59 16.26
N PRO A 229 16.87 1.32 15.28
CA PRO A 229 15.47 1.05 15.55
C PRO A 229 15.29 -0.26 16.33
N GLN A 230 14.21 -0.31 17.11
CA GLN A 230 13.83 -1.51 17.83
C GLN A 230 13.51 -2.64 16.83
N GLU A 231 14.04 -3.84 17.07
CA GLU A 231 13.74 -5.01 16.25
C GLU A 231 12.31 -5.52 16.44
N ASN A 232 11.80 -6.24 15.43
CA ASN A 232 10.51 -6.92 15.45
C ASN A 232 9.28 -6.00 15.66
N ARG A 233 9.38 -4.75 15.24
CA ARG A 233 8.26 -3.80 15.21
C ARG A 233 7.72 -3.64 13.79
N ARG A 234 7.27 -4.72 13.18
CA ARG A 234 6.58 -4.69 11.89
C ARG A 234 5.10 -4.43 12.11
N ILE A 235 4.65 -3.25 11.74
CA ILE A 235 3.26 -2.79 11.88
C ILE A 235 2.67 -2.31 10.55
N ASP A 236 3.50 -2.19 9.52
CA ASP A 236 3.07 -1.88 8.15
C ASP A 236 3.09 -3.15 7.30
N PHE A 237 2.00 -3.38 6.57
CA PHE A 237 1.80 -4.62 5.83
C PHE A 237 1.24 -4.35 4.43
N ILE A 238 1.51 -5.31 3.53
CA ILE A 238 0.82 -5.46 2.25
C ILE A 238 0.28 -6.89 2.19
N PHE A 239 -1.04 -7.02 2.19
CA PHE A 239 -1.75 -8.30 2.03
C PHE A 239 -2.35 -8.37 0.63
N HIS A 240 -2.49 -9.56 0.09
CA HIS A 240 -3.11 -9.81 -1.21
C HIS A 240 -3.93 -11.09 -1.21
N ASN A 241 -4.91 -11.19 -2.10
CA ASN A 241 -5.61 -12.45 -2.33
C ASN A 241 -4.81 -13.36 -3.29
N GLU A 242 -5.24 -14.60 -3.43
CA GLU A 242 -4.56 -15.62 -4.22
C GLU A 242 -4.52 -15.37 -5.74
N GLN A 243 -5.24 -14.36 -6.25
CA GLN A 243 -5.23 -13.99 -7.67
C GLN A 243 -4.01 -13.15 -8.06
N LEU A 244 -3.20 -12.78 -7.07
CA LEU A 244 -1.92 -12.11 -7.24
C LEU A 244 -0.80 -13.03 -6.72
N ILE A 245 0.31 -13.04 -7.45
CA ILE A 245 1.54 -13.73 -7.03
C ILE A 245 2.57 -12.67 -6.69
N SER A 246 2.98 -12.62 -5.43
CA SER A 246 4.07 -11.74 -5.00
C SER A 246 5.41 -12.28 -5.50
N THR A 247 6.13 -11.49 -6.28
CA THR A 247 7.43 -11.88 -6.84
C THR A 247 8.60 -11.36 -6.05
N LYS A 248 8.47 -10.13 -5.51
CA LYS A 248 9.46 -9.47 -4.66
C LYS A 248 8.75 -8.63 -3.62
N THR A 249 9.27 -8.61 -2.39
CA THR A 249 8.83 -7.71 -1.33
C THR A 249 10.06 -7.18 -0.59
N ALA A 250 10.05 -5.89 -0.27
CA ALA A 250 11.14 -5.29 0.51
C ALA A 250 10.61 -4.30 1.55
N ILE A 251 11.31 -4.25 2.70
CA ILE A 251 11.24 -3.17 3.69
C ILE A 251 12.44 -2.28 3.43
N ILE A 252 12.19 -0.99 3.14
CA ILE A 252 13.23 -0.04 2.72
C ILE A 252 13.69 0.74 3.93
N SER A 253 14.75 0.27 4.59
CA SER A 253 15.32 0.86 5.81
C SER A 253 16.52 1.77 5.55
N GLN A 254 16.51 2.48 4.43
CA GLN A 254 17.65 3.30 4.02
C GLN A 254 17.77 4.57 4.85
N LEU A 255 18.89 4.76 5.50
CA LEU A 255 19.30 5.98 6.19
C LEU A 255 20.00 6.91 5.17
N ILE A 256 19.60 8.16 5.11
CA ILE A 256 20.16 9.17 4.20
C ILE A 256 20.70 10.33 5.02
N GLU A 257 22.00 10.56 4.96
CA GLU A 257 22.69 11.63 5.72
C GLU A 257 22.33 11.61 7.23
N GLN A 258 22.27 10.41 7.80
CA GLN A 258 21.91 10.13 9.20
C GLN A 258 20.44 10.46 9.57
N HIS A 259 19.56 10.69 8.60
CA HIS A 259 18.13 10.90 8.79
C HIS A 259 17.30 9.86 8.06
N TYR A 260 16.17 9.47 8.65
CA TYR A 260 15.14 8.71 7.97
C TYR A 260 14.12 9.65 7.34
N PRO A 261 13.62 9.33 6.13
CA PRO A 261 12.57 10.13 5.49
C PRO A 261 11.26 10.15 6.28
N SER A 262 11.00 9.12 7.09
CA SER A 262 9.86 8.98 8.02
C SER A 262 10.27 8.14 9.23
N ASP A 263 9.47 8.20 10.30
CA ASP A 263 9.59 7.30 11.45
C ASP A 263 9.10 5.87 11.16
N HIS A 264 8.61 5.62 9.94
CA HIS A 264 8.33 4.31 9.37
C HIS A 264 9.21 4.03 8.16
N PHE A 265 9.45 2.73 7.91
CA PHE A 265 10.08 2.24 6.68
C PHE A 265 8.98 1.85 5.68
N PRO A 266 9.03 2.33 4.43
CA PRO A 266 8.07 1.88 3.43
C PRO A 266 8.26 0.40 3.11
N VAL A 267 7.14 -0.27 2.85
CA VAL A 267 7.10 -1.63 2.33
C VAL A 267 6.67 -1.57 0.87
N ILE A 268 7.44 -2.21 -0.01
CA ILE A 268 7.11 -2.33 -1.43
C ILE A 268 6.98 -3.80 -1.82
N SER A 269 5.96 -4.11 -2.61
CA SER A 269 5.74 -5.44 -3.19
C SER A 269 5.49 -5.35 -4.69
N TYR A 270 5.98 -6.36 -5.41
CA TYR A 270 5.80 -6.52 -6.85
C TYR A 270 4.96 -7.76 -7.11
N PHE A 271 3.88 -7.60 -7.85
CA PHE A 271 2.92 -8.65 -8.15
C PHE A 271 2.83 -8.92 -9.64
N ILE A 272 2.46 -10.14 -9.97
CA ILE A 272 1.95 -10.54 -11.27
C ILE A 272 0.54 -11.09 -11.08
N PHE A 273 -0.31 -10.93 -12.09
CA PHE A 273 -1.65 -11.49 -12.09
C PHE A 273 -1.60 -12.99 -12.39
N ASP A 274 -2.29 -13.79 -11.57
CA ASP A 274 -2.38 -15.25 -11.80
C ASP A 274 -3.44 -15.54 -12.84
N GLU A 275 -3.00 -15.77 -14.09
CA GLU A 275 -3.88 -16.04 -15.22
C GLU A 275 -4.68 -17.35 -15.04
N ALA A 276 -4.24 -18.27 -14.18
CA ALA A 276 -4.95 -19.52 -13.91
C ALA A 276 -6.14 -19.34 -12.95
N LYS A 277 -6.23 -18.20 -12.29
CA LYS A 277 -7.28 -17.87 -11.31
C LYS A 277 -8.23 -16.74 -11.76
N LYS A 278 -8.15 -16.35 -13.02
CA LYS A 278 -9.08 -15.41 -13.67
C LYS A 278 -10.43 -16.02 -14.01
#